data_975dc87185e78c3e1cae82fd2c0f2457
#
_entry.id   975dc87185e78c3e1cae82fd2c0f2457
#
_cell.length_a   1.000
_cell.length_b   1.000
_cell.length_c   1.000
_cell.angle_alpha   90.00
_cell.angle_beta   90.00
_cell.angle_gamma   90.00
#
_symmetry.space_group_name_H-M   'P 1'
#
loop_
_entity.id
_entity.type
_entity.pdbx_description
1 polymer ?
#
loop_
_entity_poly.entity_id
_entity_poly.type
_entity_poly.pdbx_seq_one_letter_code
_entity_poly.pdbx_strand_id
1 'polypeptide(L)'
;MAAARRELPAGGIVPQDYVFRGAGQDGSPADVRLSGLFAPGKDSLVIYSMMFPRDPGDHRPGPASGQTARLPLSEGPCPSCTALLDQLEGAAGHVTQRVNLVAVAQSPLPRILTFARERGWRRLRLLSSAGNTYNRDYLAETAQGSQLPMLNVFHRDGETIRHFWGSELLYAPAEPGQEYRHVGTIEPLWNLFDFTREGRGTDWDEQLSYS
;
A
#
# COMPACT_ATOMS: atom_id res chain seq x y z
N MET A 1 21.05 -0.50 -9.11
CA MET A 1 20.01 -0.70 -8.09
C MET A 1 19.14 -1.93 -8.34
N ALA A 2 18.43 -2.05 -9.47
CA ALA A 2 17.55 -3.22 -9.74
C ALA A 2 18.33 -4.57 -9.85
N ALA A 3 19.53 -4.59 -10.41
CA ALA A 3 20.37 -5.80 -10.46
C ALA A 3 20.75 -6.27 -9.05
N ALA A 4 21.27 -5.36 -8.21
CA ALA A 4 21.65 -5.69 -6.85
C ALA A 4 20.47 -6.21 -6.00
N ARG A 5 19.25 -5.71 -6.26
CA ARG A 5 18.06 -6.22 -5.54
C ARG A 5 17.77 -7.69 -5.90
N ARG A 6 18.02 -8.11 -7.14
CA ARG A 6 17.83 -9.51 -7.56
C ARG A 6 18.86 -10.47 -6.97
N GLU A 7 19.98 -9.95 -6.49
CA GLU A 7 21.05 -10.71 -5.81
C GLU A 7 20.83 -10.81 -4.29
N LEU A 8 19.77 -10.22 -3.75
CA LEU A 8 19.42 -10.40 -2.34
C LEU A 8 19.15 -11.87 -2.03
N PRO A 9 19.42 -12.32 -0.80
CA PRO A 9 19.00 -13.63 -0.34
C PRO A 9 17.50 -13.85 -0.53
N ALA A 10 17.07 -15.11 -0.60
CA ALA A 10 15.67 -15.48 -0.83
C ALA A 10 14.68 -14.92 0.22
N GLY A 11 15.18 -14.38 1.32
CA GLY A 11 14.38 -13.79 2.39
C GLY A 11 13.87 -14.82 3.41
N GLY A 12 13.28 -14.31 4.48
CA GLY A 12 12.71 -15.11 5.58
C GLY A 12 11.46 -15.88 5.15
N ILE A 13 11.29 -17.09 5.68
CA ILE A 13 10.05 -17.85 5.49
C ILE A 13 8.91 -17.11 6.21
N VAL A 14 7.78 -16.98 5.54
CA VAL A 14 6.56 -16.41 6.12
C VAL A 14 6.05 -17.36 7.21
N PRO A 15 5.93 -16.91 8.49
CA PRO A 15 5.71 -17.81 9.62
C PRO A 15 4.29 -18.37 9.69
N GLN A 16 3.33 -17.74 9.04
CA GLN A 16 1.93 -18.15 9.05
C GLN A 16 1.19 -17.72 7.78
N ASP A 17 0.14 -18.42 7.45
CA ASP A 17 -0.73 -18.08 6.31
C ASP A 17 -1.80 -17.07 6.75
N TYR A 18 -1.45 -15.77 6.70
CA TYR A 18 -2.31 -14.67 7.16
C TYR A 18 -3.67 -14.70 6.46
N VAL A 19 -4.73 -14.48 7.23
CA VAL A 19 -6.10 -14.39 6.71
C VAL A 19 -6.53 -12.93 6.68
N PHE A 20 -6.85 -12.44 5.50
CA PHE A 20 -7.42 -11.13 5.25
C PHE A 20 -8.93 -11.23 5.00
N ARG A 21 -9.65 -10.13 5.14
CA ARG A 21 -11.02 -10.02 4.64
C ARG A 21 -11.00 -9.39 3.26
N GLY A 22 -11.63 -10.04 2.28
CA GLY A 22 -11.72 -9.58 0.90
C GLY A 22 -13.13 -9.76 0.35
N ALA A 23 -13.35 -9.35 -0.90
CA ALA A 23 -14.55 -9.68 -1.65
C ALA A 23 -14.37 -11.03 -2.33
N GLY A 24 -15.34 -11.94 -2.16
CA GLY A 24 -15.48 -13.17 -2.91
C GLY A 24 -15.85 -12.89 -4.38
N GLN A 25 -15.96 -13.95 -5.18
CA GLN A 25 -16.32 -13.84 -6.61
C GLN A 25 -17.73 -13.25 -6.81
N ASP A 26 -18.63 -13.47 -5.87
CA ASP A 26 -20.00 -12.94 -5.85
C ASP A 26 -20.09 -11.55 -5.18
N GLY A 27 -18.95 -10.97 -4.78
CA GLY A 27 -18.88 -9.69 -4.06
C GLY A 27 -19.17 -9.79 -2.56
N SER A 28 -19.50 -10.98 -2.03
CA SER A 28 -19.69 -11.20 -0.59
C SER A 28 -18.35 -11.11 0.17
N PRO A 29 -18.37 -10.74 1.47
CA PRO A 29 -17.17 -10.82 2.29
C PRO A 29 -16.64 -12.25 2.39
N ALA A 30 -15.35 -12.44 2.12
CA ALA A 30 -14.69 -13.74 2.15
C ALA A 30 -13.34 -13.66 2.87
N ASP A 31 -12.94 -14.78 3.45
CA ASP A 31 -11.59 -14.96 3.97
C ASP A 31 -10.64 -15.25 2.82
N VAL A 32 -9.55 -14.50 2.77
CA VAL A 32 -8.51 -14.60 1.75
C VAL A 32 -7.19 -14.88 2.44
N ARG A 33 -6.63 -16.07 2.22
CA ARG A 33 -5.31 -16.42 2.74
C ARG A 33 -4.19 -15.79 1.92
N LEU A 34 -3.07 -15.45 2.55
CA LEU A 34 -1.88 -14.94 1.86
C LEU A 34 -1.43 -15.91 0.76
N SER A 35 -1.43 -17.22 1.03
CA SER A 35 -1.10 -18.25 0.05
C SER A 35 -2.04 -18.23 -1.17
N GLY A 36 -3.30 -17.86 -0.98
CA GLY A 36 -4.31 -17.72 -2.04
C GLY A 36 -4.21 -16.43 -2.86
N LEU A 37 -3.24 -15.56 -2.57
CA LEU A 37 -3.00 -14.33 -3.33
C LEU A 37 -2.11 -14.57 -4.56
N PHE A 38 -1.51 -15.74 -4.68
CA PHE A 38 -0.66 -16.10 -5.81
C PHE A 38 -1.49 -16.77 -6.92
N ALA A 39 -1.74 -16.04 -8.00
CA ALA A 39 -2.39 -16.59 -9.19
C ALA A 39 -1.49 -17.65 -9.86
N PRO A 40 -2.07 -18.60 -10.59
CA PRO A 40 -1.30 -19.60 -11.35
C PRO A 40 -0.24 -18.95 -12.26
N GLY A 41 0.98 -19.48 -12.22
CA GLY A 41 2.10 -19.00 -13.03
C GLY A 41 2.74 -17.69 -12.57
N LYS A 42 2.39 -17.18 -11.38
CA LYS A 42 2.96 -15.95 -10.81
C LYS A 42 3.40 -16.19 -9.37
N ASP A 43 4.71 -16.25 -9.19
CA ASP A 43 5.33 -16.55 -7.90
C ASP A 43 5.80 -15.30 -7.14
N SER A 44 5.56 -14.11 -7.66
CA SER A 44 5.81 -12.85 -6.96
C SER A 44 4.50 -12.17 -6.58
N LEU A 45 4.44 -11.66 -5.33
CA LEU A 45 3.31 -10.92 -4.78
C LEU A 45 3.81 -9.61 -4.18
N VAL A 46 3.23 -8.52 -4.62
CA VAL A 46 3.45 -7.17 -4.08
C VAL A 46 2.24 -6.79 -3.24
N ILE A 47 2.46 -6.47 -1.98
CA ILE A 47 1.42 -5.97 -1.07
C ILE A 47 1.81 -4.58 -0.60
N TYR A 48 0.93 -3.60 -0.86
CA TYR A 48 1.05 -2.27 -0.29
C TYR A 48 0.11 -2.12 0.90
N SER A 49 0.66 -1.81 2.06
CA SER A 49 -0.10 -1.46 3.27
C SER A 49 -0.35 0.04 3.27
N MET A 50 -1.59 0.45 3.03
CA MET A 50 -1.99 1.85 3.13
C MET A 50 -2.47 2.18 4.55
N MET A 51 -2.19 3.39 4.99
CA MET A 51 -2.74 3.92 6.24
C MET A 51 -4.21 4.29 6.02
N PHE A 52 -5.11 3.44 6.50
CA PHE A 52 -6.54 3.67 6.62
C PHE A 52 -7.04 2.90 7.84
N PRO A 53 -7.16 3.57 8.98
CA PRO A 53 -7.07 5.02 9.23
C PRO A 53 -5.67 5.60 9.04
N ARG A 54 -5.62 6.92 8.77
CA ARG A 54 -4.38 7.70 8.64
C ARG A 54 -3.65 7.87 9.98
N ASP A 55 -2.41 8.35 9.92
CA ASP A 55 -1.68 8.77 11.12
C ASP A 55 -2.47 9.86 11.87
N PRO A 56 -2.60 9.78 13.19
CA PRO A 56 -3.30 10.80 14.00
C PRO A 56 -2.72 12.21 13.88
N GLY A 57 -1.43 12.35 13.56
CA GLY A 57 -0.76 13.62 13.32
C GLY A 57 -0.97 14.19 11.90
N ASP A 58 -1.61 13.46 11.01
CA ASP A 58 -1.91 13.95 9.66
C ASP A 58 -3.21 14.76 9.65
N HIS A 59 -3.07 16.09 9.64
CA HIS A 59 -4.18 17.03 9.67
C HIS A 59 -4.61 17.54 8.28
N ARG A 60 -4.06 17.00 7.20
CA ARG A 60 -4.50 17.35 5.83
C ARG A 60 -5.99 17.04 5.65
N PRO A 61 -6.73 17.86 4.87
CA PRO A 61 -8.17 17.70 4.71
C PRO A 61 -8.59 16.27 4.30
N GLY A 62 -9.76 15.85 4.74
CA GLY A 62 -10.43 14.64 4.27
C GLY A 62 -10.94 14.79 2.82
N PRO A 63 -11.55 13.72 2.25
CA PRO A 63 -12.21 13.82 0.95
C PRO A 63 -13.28 14.92 0.96
N ALA A 64 -13.42 15.66 -0.15
CA ALA A 64 -14.39 16.76 -0.25
C ALA A 64 -15.86 16.27 -0.35
N SER A 65 -16.07 15.00 -0.73
CA SER A 65 -17.41 14.44 -0.94
C SER A 65 -17.43 12.94 -0.69
N GLY A 66 -18.62 12.35 -0.73
CA GLY A 66 -18.83 10.92 -0.55
C GLY A 66 -19.11 10.51 0.89
N GLN A 67 -19.25 9.21 1.13
CA GLN A 67 -19.46 8.66 2.47
C GLN A 67 -18.20 8.76 3.33
N THR A 68 -17.03 8.59 2.71
CA THR A 68 -15.73 8.68 3.38
C THR A 68 -15.48 10.08 3.94
N ALA A 69 -15.99 11.14 3.30
CA ALA A 69 -15.92 12.51 3.80
C ALA A 69 -16.64 12.74 5.14
N ARG A 70 -17.53 11.83 5.53
CA ARG A 70 -18.28 11.90 6.80
C ARG A 70 -17.55 11.25 7.97
N LEU A 71 -16.44 10.58 7.72
CA LEU A 71 -15.64 9.98 8.78
C LEU A 71 -14.93 11.08 9.58
N PRO A 72 -14.70 10.87 10.88
CA PRO A 72 -13.72 11.65 11.62
C PRO A 72 -12.37 11.64 10.87
N LEU A 73 -11.65 12.76 10.88
CA LEU A 73 -10.41 12.90 10.15
C LEU A 73 -9.40 11.79 10.47
N SER A 74 -9.27 11.46 11.76
CA SER A 74 -8.41 10.39 12.27
C SER A 74 -8.81 8.98 11.80
N GLU A 75 -10.03 8.80 11.33
CA GLU A 75 -10.53 7.54 10.80
C GLU A 75 -10.49 7.51 9.25
N GLY A 76 -10.12 8.63 8.63
CA GLY A 76 -10.04 8.78 7.18
C GLY A 76 -8.81 8.13 6.56
N PRO A 77 -8.75 8.02 5.22
CA PRO A 77 -7.59 7.51 4.51
C PRO A 77 -6.46 8.54 4.46
N CYS A 78 -5.22 8.06 4.44
CA CYS A 78 -4.02 8.90 4.26
C CYS A 78 -3.96 9.45 2.81
N PRO A 79 -3.76 10.76 2.62
CA PRO A 79 -3.65 11.37 1.30
C PRO A 79 -2.50 10.82 0.45
N SER A 80 -1.29 10.70 1.01
CA SER A 80 -0.12 10.19 0.28
C SER A 80 -0.29 8.72 -0.13
N CYS A 81 -0.82 7.86 0.77
CA CYS A 81 -1.15 6.48 0.41
C CYS A 81 -2.20 6.42 -0.70
N THR A 82 -3.14 7.35 -0.69
CA THR A 82 -4.19 7.43 -1.73
C THR A 82 -3.59 7.84 -3.07
N ALA A 83 -2.71 8.85 -3.10
CA ALA A 83 -2.01 9.27 -4.32
C ALA A 83 -1.21 8.13 -4.94
N LEU A 84 -0.49 7.34 -4.13
CA LEU A 84 0.20 6.15 -4.62
C LEU A 84 -0.77 5.10 -5.18
N LEU A 85 -1.88 4.83 -4.50
CA LEU A 85 -2.87 3.86 -5.00
C LEU A 85 -3.59 4.34 -6.26
N ASP A 86 -3.84 5.64 -6.44
CA ASP A 86 -4.35 6.20 -7.68
C ASP A 86 -3.40 5.89 -8.86
N GLN A 87 -2.09 6.03 -8.64
CA GLN A 87 -1.07 5.72 -9.65
C GLN A 87 -0.97 4.22 -9.91
N LEU A 88 -1.03 3.39 -8.87
CA LEU A 88 -1.03 1.93 -8.99
C LEU A 88 -2.30 1.41 -9.66
N GLU A 89 -3.46 2.00 -9.42
CA GLU A 89 -4.71 1.67 -10.14
C GLU A 89 -4.55 1.85 -11.64
N GLY A 90 -3.94 2.96 -12.06
CA GLY A 90 -3.64 3.20 -13.47
C GLY A 90 -2.73 2.15 -14.09
N ALA A 91 -1.75 1.67 -13.34
CA ALA A 91 -0.76 0.69 -13.78
C ALA A 91 -1.20 -0.78 -13.56
N ALA A 92 -2.20 -1.04 -12.72
CA ALA A 92 -2.54 -2.37 -12.23
C ALA A 92 -2.79 -3.38 -13.36
N GLY A 93 -3.47 -2.97 -14.44
CA GLY A 93 -3.73 -3.86 -15.59
C GLY A 93 -2.46 -4.39 -16.26
N HIS A 94 -1.37 -3.61 -16.25
CA HIS A 94 -0.07 -4.02 -16.80
C HIS A 94 0.74 -4.80 -15.77
N VAL A 95 0.82 -4.31 -14.54
CA VAL A 95 1.59 -4.94 -13.46
C VAL A 95 1.10 -6.36 -13.19
N THR A 96 -0.21 -6.55 -13.15
CA THR A 96 -0.83 -7.85 -12.88
C THR A 96 -0.67 -8.88 -14.00
N GLN A 97 -0.13 -8.51 -15.16
CA GLN A 97 0.30 -9.51 -16.16
C GLN A 97 1.52 -10.32 -15.68
N ARG A 98 2.36 -9.76 -14.83
CA ARG A 98 3.64 -10.34 -14.42
C ARG A 98 3.71 -10.75 -12.96
N VAL A 99 3.05 -10.02 -12.07
CA VAL A 99 3.09 -10.25 -10.63
C VAL A 99 1.69 -10.14 -10.03
N ASN A 100 1.50 -10.65 -8.82
CA ASN A 100 0.29 -10.40 -8.05
C ASN A 100 0.44 -9.05 -7.34
N LEU A 101 -0.61 -8.22 -7.37
CA LEU A 101 -0.65 -6.90 -6.74
C LEU A 101 -1.87 -6.77 -5.85
N VAL A 102 -1.66 -6.39 -4.60
CA VAL A 102 -2.71 -6.25 -3.59
C VAL A 102 -2.43 -5.00 -2.77
N ALA A 103 -3.47 -4.28 -2.36
CA ALA A 103 -3.37 -3.29 -1.30
C ALA A 103 -4.18 -3.75 -0.08
N VAL A 104 -3.62 -3.54 1.11
CA VAL A 104 -4.26 -3.87 2.38
C VAL A 104 -4.40 -2.62 3.25
N ALA A 105 -5.42 -2.60 4.11
CA ALA A 105 -5.59 -1.58 5.14
C ALA A 105 -6.20 -2.17 6.40
N GLN A 106 -5.99 -1.56 7.56
CA GLN A 106 -6.59 -2.01 8.82
C GLN A 106 -8.06 -1.61 8.98
N SER A 107 -8.59 -0.74 8.14
CA SER A 107 -10.02 -0.41 8.14
C SER A 107 -10.89 -1.63 7.82
N PRO A 108 -12.13 -1.68 8.32
CA PRO A 108 -13.10 -2.70 7.90
C PRO A 108 -13.29 -2.72 6.37
N LEU A 109 -13.40 -3.91 5.78
CA LEU A 109 -13.53 -4.09 4.34
C LEU A 109 -14.61 -3.21 3.67
N PRO A 110 -15.84 -3.07 4.22
CA PRO A 110 -16.86 -2.21 3.62
C PRO A 110 -16.42 -0.75 3.49
N ARG A 111 -15.65 -0.24 4.47
CA ARG A 111 -15.10 1.12 4.44
C ARG A 111 -14.06 1.27 3.32
N ILE A 112 -13.15 0.30 3.19
CA ILE A 112 -12.13 0.28 2.12
C ILE A 112 -12.80 0.26 0.75
N LEU A 113 -13.78 -0.61 0.54
CA LEU A 113 -14.49 -0.75 -0.73
C LEU A 113 -15.35 0.48 -1.06
N THR A 114 -15.90 1.17 -0.05
CA THR A 114 -16.63 2.42 -0.25
C THR A 114 -15.68 3.50 -0.77
N PHE A 115 -14.54 3.68 -0.11
CA PHE A 115 -13.52 4.64 -0.55
C PHE A 115 -12.98 4.30 -1.94
N ALA A 116 -12.71 3.04 -2.22
CA ALA A 116 -12.28 2.59 -3.54
C ALA A 116 -13.27 2.97 -4.66
N ARG A 117 -14.57 2.80 -4.42
CA ARG A 117 -15.60 3.23 -5.38
C ARG A 117 -15.60 4.74 -5.57
N GLU A 118 -15.44 5.51 -4.50
CA GLU A 118 -15.38 6.98 -4.55
C GLU A 118 -14.15 7.48 -5.31
N ARG A 119 -13.01 6.75 -5.22
CA ARG A 119 -11.78 7.04 -5.99
C ARG A 119 -11.80 6.49 -7.42
N GLY A 120 -12.74 5.61 -7.75
CA GLY A 120 -12.79 4.94 -9.05
C GLY A 120 -11.80 3.78 -9.21
N TRP A 121 -11.28 3.23 -8.12
CA TRP A 121 -10.41 2.06 -8.16
C TRP A 121 -11.22 0.80 -8.51
N ARG A 122 -10.87 0.15 -9.59
CA ARG A 122 -11.59 -1.01 -10.16
C ARG A 122 -10.70 -2.22 -10.42
N ARG A 123 -9.38 -2.01 -10.50
CA ARG A 123 -8.39 -3.04 -10.85
C ARG A 123 -7.56 -3.48 -9.66
N LEU A 124 -7.37 -2.62 -8.68
CA LEU A 124 -6.65 -2.98 -7.46
C LEU A 124 -7.44 -3.99 -6.64
N ARG A 125 -6.80 -5.09 -6.28
CA ARG A 125 -7.34 -6.01 -5.29
C ARG A 125 -7.12 -5.43 -3.90
N LEU A 126 -8.22 -5.15 -3.21
CA LEU A 126 -8.22 -4.49 -1.90
C LEU A 126 -8.67 -5.47 -0.83
N LEU A 127 -7.93 -5.54 0.28
CA LEU A 127 -8.22 -6.41 1.40
C LEU A 127 -8.15 -5.63 2.72
N SER A 128 -8.85 -6.13 3.73
CA SER A 128 -8.71 -5.65 5.09
C SER A 128 -7.79 -6.58 5.88
N SER A 129 -6.79 -6.01 6.54
CA SER A 129 -5.92 -6.67 7.51
C SER A 129 -6.42 -6.48 8.96
N ALA A 130 -7.59 -5.85 9.15
CA ALA A 130 -8.20 -5.71 10.47
C ALA A 130 -8.44 -7.10 11.08
N GLY A 131 -7.93 -7.31 12.29
CA GLY A 131 -8.09 -8.57 13.02
C GLY A 131 -6.98 -9.61 12.79
N ASN A 132 -5.93 -9.30 12.00
CA ASN A 132 -4.72 -10.11 11.92
C ASN A 132 -3.47 -9.32 12.28
N THR A 133 -2.32 -9.98 12.38
CA THR A 133 -1.05 -9.36 12.80
C THR A 133 -0.16 -8.94 11.63
N TYR A 134 -0.63 -9.08 10.39
CA TYR A 134 0.17 -8.84 9.19
C TYR A 134 0.87 -7.47 9.20
N ASN A 135 0.13 -6.39 9.48
CA ASN A 135 0.69 -5.05 9.46
C ASN A 135 1.85 -4.89 10.45
N ARG A 136 1.70 -5.40 11.66
CA ARG A 136 2.73 -5.37 12.69
C ARG A 136 3.93 -6.25 12.32
N ASP A 137 3.69 -7.47 11.84
CA ASP A 137 4.72 -8.46 11.56
C ASP A 137 5.58 -8.04 10.34
N TYR A 138 5.03 -7.17 9.45
CA TYR A 138 5.71 -6.64 8.26
C TYR A 138 5.89 -5.12 8.29
N LEU A 139 6.09 -4.55 9.48
CA LEU A 139 6.50 -3.16 9.70
C LEU A 139 5.55 -2.09 9.14
N ALA A 140 4.30 -2.44 8.93
CA ALA A 140 3.24 -1.49 8.56
C ALA A 140 2.43 -0.99 9.78
N GLU A 141 2.93 -1.24 10.99
CA GLU A 141 2.36 -0.79 12.25
C GLU A 141 3.46 -0.62 13.28
N THR A 142 3.44 0.48 14.02
CA THR A 142 4.36 0.74 15.13
C THR A 142 4.00 -0.12 16.35
N ALA A 143 4.92 -0.20 17.32
CA ALA A 143 4.66 -0.86 18.60
C ALA A 143 3.48 -0.22 19.38
N GLN A 144 3.15 1.04 19.11
CA GLN A 144 2.05 1.79 19.71
C GLN A 144 0.73 1.64 18.94
N GLY A 145 0.71 0.88 17.83
CA GLY A 145 -0.46 0.63 17.00
C GLY A 145 -0.74 1.69 15.93
N SER A 146 0.14 2.68 15.74
CA SER A 146 0.04 3.62 14.63
C SER A 146 0.41 2.93 13.32
N GLN A 147 -0.34 3.20 12.26
CA GLN A 147 -0.05 2.60 10.96
C GLN A 147 1.12 3.30 10.25
N LEU A 148 1.84 2.52 9.46
CA LEU A 148 2.93 2.97 8.59
C LEU A 148 2.66 2.52 7.15
N PRO A 149 3.01 3.33 6.14
CA PRO A 149 2.94 2.90 4.76
C PRO A 149 4.07 1.92 4.48
N MET A 150 3.77 0.77 3.90
CA MET A 150 4.79 -0.24 3.63
C MET A 150 4.48 -0.99 2.34
N LEU A 151 5.49 -1.14 1.47
CA LEU A 151 5.42 -2.02 0.33
C LEU A 151 6.26 -3.26 0.60
N ASN A 152 5.61 -4.40 0.65
CA ASN A 152 6.23 -5.70 0.88
C ASN A 152 6.18 -6.55 -0.38
N VAL A 153 7.25 -7.27 -0.66
CA VAL A 153 7.36 -8.20 -1.78
C VAL A 153 7.59 -9.61 -1.24
N PHE A 154 6.72 -10.51 -1.64
CA PHE A 154 6.80 -11.93 -1.31
C PHE A 154 7.11 -12.73 -2.56
N HIS A 155 7.81 -13.84 -2.38
CA HIS A 155 8.09 -14.82 -3.44
C HIS A 155 7.70 -16.22 -2.96
N ARG A 156 7.03 -16.97 -3.85
CA ARG A 156 6.65 -18.35 -3.61
C ARG A 156 7.58 -19.28 -4.39
N ASP A 157 8.17 -20.23 -3.70
CA ASP A 157 8.95 -21.34 -4.25
C ASP A 157 8.30 -22.65 -3.81
N GLY A 158 7.60 -23.29 -4.75
CA GLY A 158 6.73 -24.43 -4.43
C GLY A 158 5.66 -24.05 -3.43
N GLU A 159 5.66 -24.68 -2.26
CA GLU A 159 4.75 -24.39 -1.15
C GLU A 159 5.29 -23.36 -0.16
N THR A 160 6.56 -22.97 -0.30
CA THR A 160 7.21 -22.04 0.62
C THR A 160 7.03 -20.61 0.17
N ILE A 161 6.46 -19.75 1.02
CA ILE A 161 6.38 -18.32 0.79
C ILE A 161 7.47 -17.63 1.62
N ARG A 162 8.19 -16.70 1.01
CA ARG A 162 9.26 -15.92 1.63
C ARG A 162 8.98 -14.43 1.50
N HIS A 163 9.32 -13.66 2.53
CA HIS A 163 9.38 -12.21 2.45
C HIS A 163 10.70 -11.80 1.83
N PHE A 164 10.66 -11.42 0.57
CA PHE A 164 11.85 -11.11 -0.24
C PHE A 164 12.39 -9.70 0.01
N TRP A 165 11.49 -8.71 0.13
CA TRP A 165 11.89 -7.32 0.24
C TRP A 165 10.78 -6.46 0.84
N GLY A 166 11.16 -5.41 1.59
CA GLY A 166 10.26 -4.40 2.10
C GLY A 166 10.82 -2.99 1.90
N SER A 167 9.94 -1.99 1.75
CA SER A 167 10.32 -0.60 1.52
C SER A 167 10.15 0.25 2.77
N GLU A 168 11.22 0.41 3.54
CA GLU A 168 11.25 1.33 4.67
C GLU A 168 11.38 2.81 4.24
N LEU A 169 11.70 3.05 2.97
CA LEU A 169 11.89 4.41 2.43
C LEU A 169 10.61 5.25 2.40
N LEU A 170 9.44 4.62 2.59
CA LEU A 170 8.15 5.32 2.61
C LEU A 170 7.93 6.15 3.87
N TYR A 171 8.67 5.87 4.94
CA TYR A 171 8.56 6.59 6.20
C TYR A 171 9.91 6.87 6.87
N ALA A 172 11.01 6.44 6.27
CA ALA A 172 12.34 6.73 6.80
C ALA A 172 12.64 8.23 6.71
N PRO A 173 13.22 8.85 7.73
CA PRO A 173 13.66 10.24 7.66
C PRO A 173 14.65 10.46 6.51
N ALA A 174 14.60 11.64 5.92
CA ALA A 174 15.57 12.03 4.92
C ALA A 174 16.97 12.17 5.54
N GLU A 175 18.00 11.78 4.79
CA GLU A 175 19.38 12.05 5.15
C GLU A 175 19.67 13.55 5.13
N PRO A 176 20.64 14.05 5.91
CA PRO A 176 21.02 15.45 5.87
C PRO A 176 21.36 15.93 4.44
N GLY A 177 20.74 17.00 4.00
CA GLY A 177 20.93 17.57 2.66
C GLY A 177 20.14 16.86 1.55
N GLN A 178 19.31 15.86 1.87
CA GLN A 178 18.36 15.23 0.96
C GLN A 178 16.96 15.77 1.17
N GLU A 179 16.13 15.64 0.15
CA GLU A 179 14.71 15.90 0.29
C GLU A 179 14.03 14.88 1.17
N TYR A 180 13.02 15.32 1.92
CA TYR A 180 12.31 14.51 2.91
C TYR A 180 11.70 13.21 2.35
N ARG A 181 11.39 13.18 1.06
CA ARG A 181 10.61 12.07 0.47
C ARG A 181 11.47 11.16 -0.40
N HIS A 182 11.75 9.97 0.10
CA HIS A 182 12.42 8.91 -0.66
C HIS A 182 11.43 8.02 -1.44
N VAL A 183 10.24 8.52 -1.70
CA VAL A 183 9.15 7.74 -2.30
C VAL A 183 9.29 7.55 -3.81
N GLY A 184 10.11 8.34 -4.49
CA GLY A 184 10.25 8.32 -5.94
C GLY A 184 10.67 6.97 -6.55
N THR A 185 11.13 6.00 -5.76
CA THR A 185 11.46 4.67 -6.29
C THR A 185 10.21 3.86 -6.68
N ILE A 186 9.09 4.10 -6.01
CA ILE A 186 7.85 3.35 -6.21
C ILE A 186 6.68 4.21 -6.63
N GLU A 187 6.84 5.52 -6.61
CA GLU A 187 5.80 6.51 -6.88
C GLU A 187 6.17 7.42 -8.05
N PRO A 188 5.59 7.23 -9.24
CA PRO A 188 5.90 8.01 -10.44
C PRO A 188 5.73 9.52 -10.27
N LEU A 189 4.80 9.98 -9.44
CA LEU A 189 4.56 11.39 -9.15
C LEU A 189 5.85 12.13 -8.77
N TRP A 190 6.57 11.60 -7.79
CA TRP A 190 7.79 12.21 -7.27
C TRP A 190 8.95 12.15 -8.29
N ASN A 191 9.01 11.09 -9.11
CA ASN A 191 9.95 11.01 -10.21
C ASN A 191 9.71 12.09 -11.27
N LEU A 192 8.43 12.42 -11.55
CA LEU A 192 8.10 13.47 -12.50
C LEU A 192 8.56 14.83 -12.00
N PHE A 193 8.40 15.13 -10.71
CA PHE A 193 8.92 16.37 -10.12
C PHE A 193 10.44 16.45 -10.18
N ASP A 194 11.16 15.34 -9.98
CA ASP A 194 12.61 15.28 -10.10
C ASP A 194 13.13 15.67 -11.50
N PHE A 195 12.30 15.59 -12.54
CA PHE A 195 12.65 16.00 -13.91
C PHE A 195 12.36 17.48 -14.17
N THR A 196 11.69 18.17 -13.26
CA THR A 196 11.38 19.60 -13.42
C THR A 196 12.52 20.46 -12.84
N ARG A 197 12.57 21.73 -13.26
CA ARG A 197 13.55 22.67 -12.72
C ARG A 197 13.28 23.00 -11.25
N GLU A 198 12.03 22.98 -10.85
CA GLU A 198 11.57 23.29 -9.51
C GLU A 198 11.82 22.12 -8.54
N GLY A 199 11.95 20.88 -9.06
CA GLY A 199 12.11 19.68 -8.25
C GLY A 199 10.85 19.36 -7.42
N ARG A 200 11.03 18.66 -6.32
CA ARG A 200 9.91 18.24 -5.44
C ARG A 200 9.37 19.38 -4.57
N GLY A 201 10.17 20.40 -4.29
CA GLY A 201 9.82 21.42 -3.32
C GLY A 201 9.62 20.88 -1.90
N THR A 202 9.35 21.77 -0.96
CA THR A 202 9.13 21.45 0.47
C THR A 202 7.79 21.96 1.00
N ASP A 203 7.00 22.58 0.15
CA ASP A 203 5.79 23.35 0.47
C ASP A 203 4.50 22.73 -0.10
N TRP A 204 4.62 21.58 -0.75
CA TRP A 204 3.48 20.88 -1.33
C TRP A 204 3.40 19.41 -0.86
N ASP A 205 2.19 18.97 -0.57
CA ASP A 205 1.84 17.59 -0.25
C ASP A 205 0.62 17.12 -1.00
N GLU A 206 0.51 15.81 -1.20
CA GLU A 206 -0.66 15.18 -1.79
C GLU A 206 -1.90 15.43 -0.92
N GLN A 207 -3.03 15.64 -1.60
CA GLN A 207 -4.32 15.82 -0.96
C GLN A 207 -5.35 14.85 -1.53
N LEU A 208 -6.43 14.62 -0.80
CA LEU A 208 -7.53 13.77 -1.23
C LEU A 208 -8.43 14.46 -2.27
N SER A 209 -8.39 15.78 -2.33
CA SER A 209 -9.12 16.60 -3.30
C SER A 209 -8.33 17.87 -3.59
N TYR A 210 -8.33 18.30 -4.84
CA TYR A 210 -7.75 19.56 -5.28
C TYR A 210 -8.87 20.50 -5.74
N SER A 211 -8.72 21.80 -5.46
CA SER A 211 -9.62 22.88 -5.92
C SER A 211 -9.38 23.25 -7.38
#